data_96804fb734d4645acae72ff74d920b61
#
_entry.id   96804fb734d4645acae72ff74d920b61
#
_cell.length_a   1.000
_cell.length_b   1.000
_cell.length_c   1.000
_cell.angle_alpha   90.00
_cell.angle_beta   90.00
_cell.angle_gamma   90.00
#
_symmetry.space_group_name_H-M   'P 1'
#
loop_
_entity.id
_entity.type
_entity.pdbx_description
1 polymer ?
#
loop_
_entity_poly.entity_id
_entity_poly.type
_entity_poly.pdbx_seq_one_letter_code
_entity_poly.pdbx_strand_id
1 'polypeptide(L)'
;GWQNAFHCEIDDFCNTILNYWFKDAKSYTDVATTDFREWRGKINVLTGGFPCQPFSVAGQRKGADDNRYLWPHMLRAIHEIRPDWVIGENVAGILRLLAQQFHVSLVHITCSIA
;
A
#
# COMPACT_ATOMS: atom_id res chain seq x y z
N GLY A 1 5.44 -13.67 -17.31
CA GLY A 1 5.88 -12.90 -16.13
C GLY A 1 4.84 -11.87 -15.67
N TRP A 2 5.11 -11.20 -14.57
CA TRP A 2 4.25 -10.14 -14.06
C TRP A 2 4.51 -8.84 -14.80
N GLN A 3 3.45 -8.08 -15.04
CA GLN A 3 3.53 -6.77 -15.66
C GLN A 3 3.15 -5.71 -14.64
N ASN A 4 3.96 -4.66 -14.51
CA ASN A 4 3.61 -3.50 -13.70
C ASN A 4 2.62 -2.62 -14.47
N ALA A 5 1.37 -2.58 -14.02
CA ALA A 5 0.34 -1.76 -14.64
C ALA A 5 0.42 -0.29 -14.20
N PHE A 6 0.69 -0.06 -12.93
CA PHE A 6 0.90 1.27 -12.36
C PHE A 6 1.74 1.21 -11.09
N HIS A 7 2.28 2.34 -10.70
CA HIS A 7 2.89 2.56 -9.39
C HIS A 7 2.51 3.95 -8.84
N CYS A 8 2.56 4.07 -7.52
CA CYS A 8 2.28 5.32 -6.82
C CYS A 8 3.37 5.55 -5.78
N GLU A 9 4.17 6.58 -5.98
CA GLU A 9 5.34 6.89 -5.14
C GLU A 9 5.49 8.40 -5.00
N ILE A 10 5.55 8.88 -3.76
CA ILE A 10 5.63 10.32 -3.47
C ILE A 10 7.05 10.87 -3.56
N ASP A 11 8.06 10.03 -3.35
CA ASP A 11 9.46 10.44 -3.44
C ASP A 11 9.91 10.57 -4.90
N ASP A 12 10.39 11.76 -5.28
CA ASP A 12 10.77 12.06 -6.66
C ASP A 12 11.92 11.18 -7.17
N PHE A 13 12.90 10.89 -6.33
CA PHE A 13 14.03 10.03 -6.70
C PHE A 13 13.57 8.58 -6.92
N CYS A 14 12.79 8.05 -6.00
CA CYS A 14 12.21 6.70 -6.13
C CYS A 14 11.31 6.61 -7.36
N ASN A 15 10.51 7.64 -7.63
CA ASN A 15 9.65 7.69 -8.82
C ASN A 15 10.44 7.72 -10.12
N THR A 16 11.58 8.40 -10.14
CA THR A 16 12.51 8.40 -11.29
C THR A 16 13.02 6.99 -11.58
N ILE A 17 13.39 6.22 -10.53
CA ILE A 17 13.85 4.84 -10.68
C ILE A 17 12.72 3.94 -11.20
N LEU A 18 11.52 4.07 -10.65
CA LEU A 18 10.35 3.30 -11.10
C LEU A 18 10.01 3.58 -12.56
N ASN A 19 10.03 4.83 -12.98
CA ASN A 19 9.78 5.23 -14.36
C ASN A 19 10.86 4.75 -15.33
N TYR A 20 12.11 4.62 -14.87
CA TYR A 20 13.19 4.04 -15.67
C TYR A 20 12.97 2.55 -15.96
N TRP A 21 12.60 1.78 -14.94
CA TRP A 21 12.42 0.33 -15.06
C TRP A 21 11.06 -0.08 -15.64
N PHE A 22 10.01 0.70 -15.38
CA PHE A 22 8.62 0.39 -15.75
C PHE A 22 8.04 1.47 -16.67
N LYS A 23 8.62 1.61 -17.84
CA LYS A 23 8.29 2.68 -18.81
C LYS A 23 6.84 2.66 -19.28
N ASP A 24 6.22 1.49 -19.32
CA ASP A 24 4.84 1.30 -19.79
C ASP A 24 3.80 1.38 -18.65
N ALA A 25 4.27 1.47 -17.40
CA ALA A 25 3.39 1.60 -16.25
C ALA A 25 2.92 3.04 -16.06
N LYS A 26 1.66 3.21 -15.66
CA LYS A 26 1.14 4.52 -15.28
C LYS A 26 1.73 4.95 -13.94
N SER A 27 2.25 6.15 -13.87
CA SER A 27 2.88 6.71 -12.67
C SER A 27 1.94 7.68 -11.96
N TYR A 28 1.79 7.49 -10.66
CA TYR A 28 1.10 8.38 -9.73
C TYR A 28 2.06 8.82 -8.62
N THR A 29 1.78 9.94 -7.99
CA THR A 29 2.67 10.53 -6.97
C THR A 29 2.12 10.45 -5.56
N ASP A 30 0.82 10.64 -5.35
CA ASP A 30 0.22 10.73 -4.02
C ASP A 30 -0.99 9.78 -3.90
N VAL A 31 -0.85 8.77 -3.05
CA VAL A 31 -1.93 7.81 -2.78
C VAL A 31 -3.16 8.48 -2.15
N ALA A 32 -2.98 9.56 -1.40
CA ALA A 32 -4.07 10.26 -0.72
C ALA A 32 -5.02 10.96 -1.68
N THR A 33 -4.53 11.42 -2.84
CA THR A 33 -5.28 12.21 -3.83
C THR A 33 -5.60 11.46 -5.11
N THR A 34 -4.99 10.30 -5.33
CA THR A 34 -5.17 9.52 -6.56
C THR A 34 -6.49 8.74 -6.54
N ASP A 35 -7.23 8.80 -7.64
CA ASP A 35 -8.39 7.96 -7.91
C ASP A 35 -7.95 6.69 -8.66
N PHE A 36 -8.13 5.53 -8.04
CA PHE A 36 -7.74 4.24 -8.61
C PHE A 36 -8.88 3.47 -9.27
N ARG A 37 -10.08 4.04 -9.37
CA ARG A 37 -11.26 3.34 -9.92
C ARG A 37 -11.10 2.88 -11.36
N GLU A 38 -10.23 3.54 -12.15
CA GLU A 38 -9.91 3.11 -13.51
C GLU A 38 -9.30 1.69 -13.59
N TRP A 39 -8.69 1.22 -12.47
CA TRP A 39 -8.05 -0.07 -12.35
C TRP A 39 -8.96 -1.18 -11.81
N ARG A 40 -10.21 -0.85 -11.51
CA ARG A 40 -11.17 -1.82 -10.97
C ARG A 40 -11.32 -3.02 -11.88
N GLY A 41 -11.08 -4.22 -11.33
CA GLY A 41 -11.18 -5.50 -12.04
C GLY A 41 -10.07 -5.75 -13.07
N LYS A 42 -9.02 -4.91 -13.09
CA LYS A 42 -7.89 -5.05 -14.03
C LYS A 42 -6.59 -5.47 -13.37
N ILE A 43 -6.55 -5.48 -12.03
CA ILE A 43 -5.35 -5.75 -11.25
C ILE A 43 -5.50 -7.08 -10.52
N ASN A 44 -4.58 -8.00 -10.77
CA ASN A 44 -4.55 -9.27 -10.04
C ASN A 44 -3.88 -9.12 -8.68
N VAL A 45 -2.74 -8.42 -8.61
CA VAL A 45 -1.97 -8.25 -7.38
C VAL A 45 -1.71 -6.77 -7.13
N LEU A 46 -2.13 -6.30 -5.97
CA LEU A 46 -1.77 -4.98 -5.45
C LEU A 46 -0.74 -5.14 -4.34
N THR A 47 0.39 -4.45 -4.46
CA THR A 47 1.40 -4.40 -3.42
C THR A 47 1.46 -3.02 -2.79
N GLY A 48 1.70 -2.94 -1.49
CA GLY A 48 1.87 -1.67 -0.82
C GLY A 48 2.82 -1.77 0.37
N GLY A 49 3.84 -0.91 0.35
CA GLY A 49 4.68 -0.62 1.50
C GLY A 49 4.39 0.80 1.96
N PHE A 50 4.16 1.01 3.25
CA PHE A 50 3.89 2.33 3.81
C PHE A 50 4.65 2.50 5.13
N PRO A 51 4.90 3.74 5.58
CA PRO A 51 5.69 3.99 6.77
C PRO A 51 5.25 3.19 7.98
N CYS A 52 6.21 2.57 8.68
CA CYS A 52 5.96 1.75 9.88
C CYS A 52 5.43 2.54 11.07
N GLN A 53 5.63 3.84 11.09
CA GLN A 53 5.09 4.72 12.10
C GLN A 53 3.63 5.07 11.74
N PRO A 54 2.76 5.14 12.70
CA PRO A 54 2.92 5.13 14.16
C PRO A 54 2.91 3.75 14.83
N PHE A 55 2.99 2.67 14.08
CA PHE A 55 2.84 1.30 14.62
C PHE A 55 4.15 0.67 15.12
N SER A 56 5.30 1.34 14.95
CA SER A 56 6.58 0.83 15.46
C SER A 56 6.67 1.01 16.97
N VAL A 57 7.34 0.04 17.64
CA VAL A 57 7.56 0.08 19.10
C VAL A 57 8.49 1.23 19.51
N ALA A 58 9.33 1.71 18.58
CA ALA A 58 10.32 2.76 18.82
C ALA A 58 9.77 4.19 18.73
N GLY A 59 8.54 4.39 18.26
CA GLY A 59 7.90 5.70 18.13
C GLY A 59 6.79 5.93 19.15
N GLN A 60 6.48 7.19 19.44
CA GLN A 60 5.27 7.52 20.19
C GLN A 60 4.06 7.08 19.36
N ARG A 61 3.21 6.23 19.92
CA ARG A 61 2.02 5.71 19.28
C ARG A 61 0.95 6.79 19.16
N LYS A 62 1.01 7.60 18.11
CA LYS A 62 -0.06 8.56 17.79
C LYS A 62 -1.22 7.93 17.00
N GLY A 63 -1.04 6.69 16.55
CA GLY A 63 -2.10 5.95 15.85
C GLY A 63 -2.62 6.67 14.61
N ALA A 64 -3.95 6.72 14.47
CA ALA A 64 -4.63 7.31 13.33
C ALA A 64 -4.50 8.85 13.22
N ASP A 65 -4.07 9.53 14.26
CA ASP A 65 -3.89 10.99 14.28
C ASP A 65 -2.54 11.44 13.69
N ASP A 66 -1.65 10.49 13.38
CA ASP A 66 -0.37 10.80 12.75
C ASP A 66 -0.58 11.05 11.23
N ASN A 67 -0.06 12.18 10.75
CA ASN A 67 -0.13 12.55 9.33
C ASN A 67 0.58 11.57 8.38
N ARG A 68 1.43 10.67 8.92
CA ARG A 68 2.07 9.57 8.20
C ARG A 68 1.24 8.29 8.16
N TYR A 69 0.04 8.33 8.75
CA TYR A 69 -0.86 7.19 8.77
C TYR A 69 -1.55 7.02 7.42
N LEU A 70 -0.96 6.21 6.57
CA LEU A 70 -1.43 5.99 5.19
C LEU A 70 -2.39 4.80 5.02
N TRP A 71 -2.65 4.05 6.09
CA TRP A 71 -3.53 2.89 6.01
C TRP A 71 -4.94 3.17 5.45
N PRO A 72 -5.64 4.25 5.83
CA PRO A 72 -6.94 4.56 5.26
C PRO A 72 -6.90 4.77 3.74
N HIS A 73 -5.82 5.34 3.22
CA HIS A 73 -5.63 5.55 1.78
C HIS A 73 -5.35 4.25 1.05
N MET A 74 -4.57 3.33 1.66
CA MET A 74 -4.35 1.99 1.13
C MET A 74 -5.65 1.18 1.09
N LEU A 75 -6.44 1.24 2.16
CA LEU A 75 -7.74 0.60 2.25
C LEU A 75 -8.70 1.12 1.17
N ARG A 76 -8.73 2.45 0.95
CA ARG A 76 -9.51 3.07 -0.11
C ARG A 76 -9.07 2.58 -1.50
N ALA A 77 -7.76 2.52 -1.75
CA ALA A 77 -7.22 1.99 -3.00
C ALA A 77 -7.66 0.54 -3.25
N ILE A 78 -7.62 -0.31 -2.22
CA ILE A 78 -8.10 -1.70 -2.30
C ILE A 78 -9.59 -1.75 -2.68
N HIS A 79 -10.42 -0.92 -2.05
CA HIS A 79 -11.85 -0.85 -2.35
C HIS A 79 -12.15 -0.32 -3.76
N GLU A 80 -11.35 0.61 -4.25
CA GLU A 80 -11.48 1.17 -5.60
C GLU A 80 -11.06 0.16 -6.67
N ILE A 81 -9.90 -0.50 -6.47
CA ILE A 81 -9.27 -1.41 -7.44
C ILE A 81 -9.94 -2.78 -7.44
N ARG A 82 -10.26 -3.33 -6.27
CA ARG A 82 -10.73 -4.71 -6.05
C ARG A 82 -9.78 -5.75 -6.67
N PRO A 83 -8.50 -5.77 -6.26
CA PRO A 83 -7.54 -6.75 -6.76
C PRO A 83 -7.88 -8.15 -6.25
N ASP A 84 -7.36 -9.19 -6.93
CA ASP A 84 -7.51 -10.58 -6.47
C ASP A 84 -6.67 -10.83 -5.21
N TRP A 85 -5.49 -10.20 -5.11
CA TRP A 85 -4.54 -10.35 -4.01
C TRP A 85 -4.00 -9.00 -3.57
N VAL A 86 -3.81 -8.86 -2.26
CA VAL A 86 -3.11 -7.70 -1.68
C VAL A 86 -1.91 -8.19 -0.90
N ILE A 87 -0.75 -7.63 -1.18
CA ILE A 87 0.49 -7.89 -0.45
C ILE A 87 0.91 -6.57 0.21
N GLY A 88 0.83 -6.52 1.53
CA GLY A 88 1.27 -5.37 2.31
C GLY A 88 2.52 -5.69 3.12
N GLU A 89 3.49 -4.77 3.10
CA GLU A 89 4.65 -4.84 3.96
C GLU A 89 4.52 -3.78 5.05
N ASN A 90 4.52 -4.22 6.31
CA ASN A 90 4.47 -3.33 7.46
C ASN A 90 4.88 -4.06 8.76
N VAL A 91 4.86 -3.34 9.89
CA VAL A 91 5.10 -3.91 11.21
C VAL A 91 3.89 -4.65 11.77
N ALA A 92 4.12 -5.57 12.71
CA ALA A 92 3.08 -6.43 13.31
C ALA A 92 1.88 -5.67 13.91
N GLY A 93 2.03 -4.40 14.29
CA GLY A 93 0.95 -3.59 14.85
C GLY A 93 -0.24 -3.37 13.91
N ILE A 94 -0.03 -3.51 12.59
CA ILE A 94 -1.11 -3.36 11.60
C ILE A 94 -2.05 -4.57 11.57
N LEU A 95 -1.61 -5.72 12.06
CA LEU A 95 -2.42 -6.95 12.08
C LEU A 95 -3.78 -6.77 12.77
N ARG A 96 -3.83 -5.94 13.82
CA ARG A 96 -5.07 -5.62 14.52
C ARG A 96 -6.06 -4.89 13.64
N LEU A 97 -5.59 -3.94 12.82
CA LEU A 97 -6.45 -3.18 11.91
C LEU A 97 -6.97 -4.06 10.78
N LEU A 98 -6.12 -4.92 10.24
CA LEU A 98 -6.49 -5.87 9.19
C LEU A 98 -7.57 -6.85 9.68
N ALA A 99 -7.41 -7.41 10.87
CA ALA A 99 -8.37 -8.36 11.45
C ALA A 99 -9.74 -7.73 11.70
N GLN A 100 -9.81 -6.42 11.97
CA GLN A 100 -11.07 -5.71 12.21
C GLN A 100 -11.82 -5.34 10.92
N GLN A 101 -11.12 -5.16 9.81
CA GLN A 101 -11.68 -4.60 8.58
C GLN A 101 -11.91 -5.61 7.46
N PHE A 102 -11.23 -6.76 7.54
CA PHE A 102 -11.39 -7.83 6.55
C PHE A 102 -11.86 -9.12 7.22
N HIS A 103 -12.95 -9.70 6.73
CA HIS A 103 -13.25 -11.11 6.92
C HIS A 103 -12.30 -11.92 6.04
N VAL A 104 -11.05 -12.06 6.48
CA VAL A 104 -9.99 -12.62 5.65
C VAL A 104 -9.77 -14.07 5.99
N SER A 105 -9.93 -14.94 5.00
CA SER A 105 -9.58 -16.35 5.13
C SER A 105 -8.06 -16.60 5.10
N LEU A 106 -7.26 -15.69 4.58
CA LEU A 106 -5.80 -15.77 4.59
C LEU A 106 -5.15 -14.40 4.36
N VAL A 107 -4.45 -13.88 5.36
CA VAL A 107 -3.48 -12.77 5.20
C VAL A 107 -2.09 -13.36 5.33
N HIS A 108 -1.34 -13.38 4.23
CA HIS A 108 0.09 -13.65 4.29
C HIS A 108 0.81 -12.31 4.44
N ILE A 109 1.23 -11.99 5.66
CA ILE A 109 2.01 -10.78 5.95
C ILE A 109 3.45 -11.23 6.17
N THR A 110 4.32 -10.83 5.26
CA THR A 110 5.76 -10.96 5.47
C THR A 110 6.20 -9.80 6.36
N CYS A 111 6.38 -10.06 7.64
CA CYS A 111 6.97 -9.08 8.56
C CYS A 111 8.49 -9.17 8.41
N SER A 112 9.11 -8.21 7.74
CA SER A 112 10.57 -8.04 7.79
C SER A 112 10.91 -7.43 9.14
N ILE A 113 11.52 -8.21 10.00
CA ILE A 113 12.13 -7.72 11.24
C ILE A 113 13.48 -7.11 10.84
N ALA A 114 13.48 -5.82 10.70
CA ALA A 114 14.73 -5.06 10.68
C ALA A 114 15.02 -4.52 12.08
#